data_0c5b2418eb2223ad88a5dba4dc9f5d31
#
_entry.id   0c5b2418eb2223ad88a5dba4dc9f5d31
#
_cell.length_a   1.000
_cell.length_b   1.000
_cell.length_c   1.000
_cell.angle_alpha   90.00
_cell.angle_beta   90.00
_cell.angle_gamma   90.00
#
_symmetry.space_group_name_H-M   'P 1'
#
loop_
_entity.id
_entity.type
_entity.pdbx_description
1 polymer ?
#
loop_
_entity_poly.entity_id
_entity_poly.type
_entity_poly.pdbx_seq_one_letter_code
_entity_poly.pdbx_strand_id
1 'polypeptide(L)'
;MLLNTTSSLLLPGCALLFLSGISVILWTIGRYFIDPKQLRRFPAPSVAAFTPLWSMWHSWNCDQYLAIHRAHEKLGSVVRIAPNHISFVDLAAYKDIYGHGVPIVKDDFYAHIADGNPSMAQATDKAVHASKRRSLAHVFSAKEITAMEPRVIDCVERLLSALRVKAAGGNVGPEDRYPVTEGVFDVRPWLNMLAYDAITSMFFTDEYGFLSRGVDLCPSVHSSGRKRVVHGMDSFHSASRFNTTLAQLPLPLYKLGRKLLWFVHGNESGEDFAGMSRAKVQHRLEHKPSVPDLFSRLPTEPTEKRPVPMPVEEIVAECATMLDAGNDTTQTTLTNCMFHLASNPQKQQRLYEELAAAVPGDNKGMKVLPTNVLQQVPYLRAVLEENWRCSPPVGRGLPRRVTEGGATIAGHFIPGGVTVSASIYSLHRNEKLFRRALEFIPERWMPEEEFGQNELEAKNLKTYCIPFSMGPRACIGRNLAYMEVSIVIAALVLNFEWELAKEGYQIRLVERFNLSPRELMIRAKLRQ
;
A
#
# COMPACT_ATOMS: atom_id res chain seq x y z
N MET A 1 7.27 44.53 38.09
CA MET A 1 8.06 45.01 36.94
C MET A 1 8.43 43.87 35.93
N LEU A 2 7.97 42.63 36.09
CA LEU A 2 8.28 41.51 35.19
C LEU A 2 7.17 41.17 34.19
N LEU A 3 6.02 41.80 34.23
CA LEU A 3 4.87 41.56 33.33
C LEU A 3 4.84 42.41 32.05
N ASN A 4 5.66 43.48 31.96
CA ASN A 4 5.66 44.37 30.80
C ASN A 4 6.70 44.02 29.71
N THR A 5 7.63 43.10 29.95
CA THR A 5 8.69 42.77 28.99
C THR A 5 8.27 41.62 28.03
N THR A 6 7.31 40.78 28.40
CA THR A 6 6.82 39.69 27.54
C THR A 6 5.88 40.18 26.45
N SER A 7 5.08 41.22 26.70
CA SER A 7 4.18 41.81 25.69
C SER A 7 4.93 42.60 24.61
N SER A 8 6.10 43.18 24.92
CA SER A 8 6.89 43.93 23.95
C SER A 8 7.63 43.05 22.92
N LEU A 9 7.88 41.78 23.22
CA LEU A 9 8.51 40.84 22.30
C LEU A 9 7.49 40.01 21.48
N LEU A 10 6.25 39.88 21.97
CA LEU A 10 5.18 39.16 21.25
C LEU A 10 4.69 39.89 20.01
N LEU A 11 4.55 41.22 20.08
CA LEU A 11 4.11 42.06 18.96
C LEU A 11 5.06 42.01 17.75
N PRO A 12 6.39 42.24 17.89
CA PRO A 12 7.30 42.10 16.76
C PRO A 12 7.44 40.68 16.24
N GLY A 13 7.30 39.66 17.11
CA GLY A 13 7.28 38.25 16.68
C GLY A 13 6.05 37.91 15.82
N CYS A 14 4.87 38.36 16.21
CA CYS A 14 3.64 38.20 15.42
C CYS A 14 3.70 38.99 14.10
N ALA A 15 4.25 40.19 14.10
CA ALA A 15 4.45 41.01 12.89
C ALA A 15 5.43 40.33 11.91
N LEU A 16 6.54 39.79 12.40
CA LEU A 16 7.50 39.02 11.58
C LEU A 16 6.86 37.75 10.97
N LEU A 17 6.07 37.01 11.72
CA LEU A 17 5.35 35.85 11.21
C LEU A 17 4.30 36.25 10.15
N PHE A 18 3.60 37.36 10.37
CA PHE A 18 2.61 37.87 9.42
C PHE A 18 3.28 38.35 8.12
N LEU A 19 4.38 39.14 8.22
CA LEU A 19 5.14 39.58 7.06
C LEU A 19 5.80 38.42 6.29
N SER A 20 6.32 37.42 6.99
CA SER A 20 6.84 36.20 6.35
C SER A 20 5.74 35.42 5.61
N GLY A 21 4.55 35.33 6.19
CA GLY A 21 3.40 34.74 5.56
C GLY A 21 2.98 35.45 4.26
N ILE A 22 2.89 36.79 4.32
CA ILE A 22 2.62 37.62 3.13
C ILE A 22 3.71 37.44 2.06
N SER A 23 4.98 37.44 2.45
CA SER A 23 6.11 37.24 1.52
C SER A 23 6.05 35.90 0.81
N VAL A 24 5.70 34.83 1.52
CA VAL A 24 5.49 33.50 0.93
C VAL A 24 4.31 33.49 -0.05
N ILE A 25 3.20 34.16 0.31
CA ILE A 25 2.03 34.27 -0.58
C ILE A 25 2.40 35.05 -1.85
N LEU A 26 3.04 36.20 -1.72
CA LEU A 26 3.48 37.03 -2.86
C LEU A 26 4.48 36.25 -3.74
N TRP A 27 5.41 35.54 -3.14
CA TRP A 27 6.37 34.70 -3.87
C TRP A 27 5.68 33.57 -4.65
N THR A 28 4.70 32.86 -4.06
CA THR A 28 3.96 31.79 -4.74
C THR A 28 3.10 32.34 -5.89
N ILE A 29 2.46 33.50 -5.68
CA ILE A 29 1.72 34.21 -6.73
C ILE A 29 2.66 34.64 -7.85
N GLY A 30 3.77 35.27 -7.51
CA GLY A 30 4.80 35.71 -8.47
C GLY A 30 5.31 34.56 -9.32
N ARG A 31 5.66 33.44 -8.67
CA ARG A 31 6.08 32.20 -9.38
C ARG A 31 5.01 31.65 -10.33
N TYR A 32 3.76 31.72 -9.94
CA TYR A 32 2.66 31.30 -10.82
C TYR A 32 2.57 32.17 -12.09
N PHE A 33 2.75 33.49 -11.97
CA PHE A 33 2.68 34.40 -13.14
C PHE A 33 3.93 34.34 -14.00
N ILE A 34 5.12 34.21 -13.45
CA ILE A 34 6.38 34.02 -14.18
C ILE A 34 6.36 32.73 -14.99
N ASP A 35 5.82 31.65 -14.41
CA ASP A 35 5.60 30.33 -15.02
C ASP A 35 6.76 29.81 -15.87
N PRO A 36 7.99 29.68 -15.35
CA PRO A 36 9.17 29.33 -16.14
C PRO A 36 9.09 27.94 -16.79
N LYS A 37 8.19 27.09 -16.30
CA LYS A 37 7.94 25.74 -16.79
C LYS A 37 6.67 25.61 -17.63
N GLN A 38 5.97 26.72 -17.91
CA GLN A 38 4.73 26.77 -18.67
C GLN A 38 3.63 25.81 -18.17
N LEU A 39 3.51 25.65 -16.85
CA LEU A 39 2.54 24.74 -16.22
C LEU A 39 1.15 25.36 -16.08
N ARG A 40 0.98 26.67 -16.33
CA ARG A 40 -0.34 27.35 -16.32
C ARG A 40 -1.31 26.81 -17.38
N ARG A 41 -0.79 26.20 -18.43
CA ARG A 41 -1.62 25.54 -19.47
C ARG A 41 -2.40 24.33 -18.96
N PHE A 42 -2.01 23.76 -17.81
CA PHE A 42 -2.70 22.63 -17.21
C PHE A 42 -3.70 23.12 -16.16
N PRO A 43 -4.99 22.71 -16.26
CA PRO A 43 -6.00 23.11 -15.31
C PRO A 43 -5.68 22.56 -13.90
N ALA A 44 -6.10 23.29 -12.87
CA ALA A 44 -5.85 22.94 -11.48
C ALA A 44 -7.10 23.11 -10.62
N PRO A 45 -7.34 22.21 -9.67
CA PRO A 45 -8.44 22.37 -8.72
C PRO A 45 -8.06 23.44 -7.67
N SER A 46 -8.97 24.41 -7.45
CA SER A 46 -8.85 25.41 -6.40
C SER A 46 -7.44 26.08 -6.37
N VAL A 47 -6.79 26.08 -5.22
CA VAL A 47 -5.47 26.70 -4.98
C VAL A 47 -4.27 25.81 -5.34
N ALA A 48 -4.49 24.61 -5.89
CA ALA A 48 -3.43 23.64 -6.14
C ALA A 48 -2.30 24.17 -7.07
N ALA A 49 -2.62 25.07 -8.00
CA ALA A 49 -1.61 25.69 -8.86
C ALA A 49 -0.62 26.59 -8.13
N PHE A 50 -1.01 27.14 -6.97
CA PHE A 50 -0.23 28.12 -6.21
C PHE A 50 0.53 27.49 -5.04
N THR A 51 -0.06 26.49 -4.38
CA THR A 51 0.45 25.94 -3.12
C THR A 51 0.27 24.43 -3.04
N PRO A 52 1.18 23.68 -2.38
CA PRO A 52 0.98 22.25 -2.11
C PRO A 52 -0.11 21.97 -1.05
N LEU A 53 -0.63 23.00 -0.37
CA LEU A 53 -1.58 22.85 0.74
C LEU A 53 -2.86 22.14 0.34
N TRP A 54 -3.34 22.28 -0.91
CA TRP A 54 -4.48 21.51 -1.40
C TRP A 54 -4.21 20.01 -1.35
N SER A 55 -3.08 19.59 -1.90
CA SER A 55 -2.66 18.19 -1.93
C SER A 55 -2.36 17.64 -0.53
N MET A 56 -1.69 18.45 0.32
CA MET A 56 -1.40 18.10 1.71
C MET A 56 -2.67 17.99 2.56
N TRP A 57 -3.65 18.89 2.37
CA TRP A 57 -4.94 18.84 3.06
C TRP A 57 -5.66 17.51 2.78
N HIS A 58 -5.75 17.14 1.52
CA HIS A 58 -6.38 15.86 1.12
C HIS A 58 -5.56 14.65 1.57
N SER A 59 -4.23 14.72 1.58
CA SER A 59 -3.38 13.68 2.16
C SER A 59 -3.61 13.51 3.66
N TRP A 60 -3.70 14.62 4.40
CA TRP A 60 -3.99 14.59 5.84
C TRP A 60 -5.38 14.04 6.16
N ASN A 61 -6.39 14.38 5.35
CA ASN A 61 -7.75 13.85 5.46
C ASN A 61 -7.91 12.42 4.89
N CYS A 62 -6.83 11.85 4.36
CA CYS A 62 -6.81 10.50 3.79
C CYS A 62 -7.78 10.28 2.60
N ASP A 63 -8.08 11.34 1.83
CA ASP A 63 -9.00 11.33 0.68
C ASP A 63 -8.37 11.84 -0.62
N GLN A 64 -7.03 11.93 -0.69
CA GLN A 64 -6.32 12.51 -1.83
C GLN A 64 -6.62 11.78 -3.16
N TYR A 65 -6.73 10.45 -3.14
CA TYR A 65 -7.12 9.65 -4.32
C TYR A 65 -8.46 10.09 -4.91
N LEU A 66 -9.45 10.36 -4.03
CA LEU A 66 -10.79 10.78 -4.43
C LEU A 66 -10.82 12.23 -4.90
N ALA A 67 -10.07 13.11 -4.24
CA ALA A 67 -9.93 14.50 -4.66
C ALA A 67 -9.27 14.60 -6.05
N ILE A 68 -8.23 13.80 -6.32
CA ILE A 68 -7.59 13.69 -7.64
C ILE A 68 -8.58 13.13 -8.67
N HIS A 69 -9.32 12.09 -8.34
CA HIS A 69 -10.33 11.51 -9.23
C HIS A 69 -11.38 12.54 -9.65
N ARG A 70 -11.98 13.22 -8.68
CA ARG A 70 -12.97 14.30 -8.93
C ARG A 70 -12.38 15.47 -9.72
N ALA A 71 -11.10 15.78 -9.51
CA ALA A 71 -10.42 16.81 -10.29
C ALA A 71 -10.30 16.39 -11.77
N HIS A 72 -9.96 15.13 -12.04
CA HIS A 72 -9.91 14.59 -13.40
C HIS A 72 -11.30 14.51 -14.08
N GLU A 73 -12.34 14.11 -13.35
CA GLU A 73 -13.72 14.11 -13.86
C GLU A 73 -14.16 15.52 -14.31
N LYS A 74 -13.79 16.55 -13.54
CA LYS A 74 -14.18 17.94 -13.81
C LYS A 74 -13.28 18.65 -14.84
N LEU A 75 -11.97 18.38 -14.83
CA LEU A 75 -10.96 19.18 -15.54
C LEU A 75 -10.30 18.44 -16.70
N GLY A 76 -10.54 17.14 -16.86
CA GLY A 76 -10.00 16.32 -17.94
C GLY A 76 -8.83 15.41 -17.54
N SER A 77 -8.22 14.79 -18.56
CA SER A 77 -7.21 13.72 -18.35
C SER A 77 -5.86 14.20 -17.80
N VAL A 78 -5.58 15.52 -17.83
CA VAL A 78 -4.31 16.11 -17.35
C VAL A 78 -4.63 17.25 -16.41
N VAL A 79 -4.23 17.13 -15.14
CA VAL A 79 -4.57 18.06 -14.06
C VAL A 79 -3.35 18.40 -13.22
N ARG A 80 -3.14 19.70 -12.92
CA ARG A 80 -2.06 20.18 -12.05
C ARG A 80 -2.54 20.12 -10.59
N ILE A 81 -2.06 19.16 -9.81
CA ILE A 81 -2.51 18.87 -8.42
C ILE A 81 -1.63 19.53 -7.33
N ALA A 82 -0.49 20.13 -7.72
CA ALA A 82 0.37 20.96 -6.88
C ALA A 82 1.20 21.91 -7.78
N PRO A 83 1.89 22.93 -7.24
CA PRO A 83 2.62 23.90 -8.05
C PRO A 83 3.62 23.31 -9.04
N ASN A 84 4.17 22.13 -8.75
CA ASN A 84 5.13 21.41 -9.59
C ASN A 84 4.72 19.96 -9.84
N HIS A 85 3.42 19.62 -9.76
CA HIS A 85 2.97 18.23 -9.91
C HIS A 85 1.77 18.12 -10.88
N ILE A 86 1.94 17.36 -11.95
CA ILE A 86 0.91 17.06 -12.96
C ILE A 86 0.44 15.62 -12.79
N SER A 87 -0.84 15.41 -12.64
CA SER A 87 -1.51 14.11 -12.61
C SER A 87 -2.14 13.80 -13.96
N PHE A 88 -2.06 12.54 -14.37
CA PHE A 88 -2.62 12.03 -15.62
C PHE A 88 -3.64 10.91 -15.35
N VAL A 89 -4.64 10.81 -16.26
CA VAL A 89 -5.57 9.67 -16.35
C VAL A 89 -5.60 9.24 -17.82
N ASP A 90 -4.54 8.61 -18.26
CA ASP A 90 -4.35 8.12 -19.61
C ASP A 90 -3.39 6.93 -19.61
N LEU A 91 -3.69 5.90 -20.42
CA LEU A 91 -2.86 4.70 -20.52
C LEU A 91 -1.50 4.98 -21.17
N ALA A 92 -1.46 5.87 -22.17
CA ALA A 92 -0.20 6.27 -22.78
C ALA A 92 0.67 7.00 -21.76
N ALA A 93 0.08 7.94 -20.98
CA ALA A 93 0.79 8.60 -19.89
C ALA A 93 1.34 7.61 -18.87
N TYR A 94 0.60 6.55 -18.56
CA TYR A 94 1.08 5.53 -17.64
C TYR A 94 2.33 4.83 -18.16
N LYS A 95 2.36 4.47 -19.45
CA LYS A 95 3.54 3.87 -20.10
C LYS A 95 4.71 4.85 -20.17
N ASP A 96 4.45 6.11 -20.51
CA ASP A 96 5.46 7.16 -20.63
C ASP A 96 6.08 7.53 -19.28
N ILE A 97 5.35 7.38 -18.17
CA ILE A 97 5.83 7.69 -16.81
C ILE A 97 6.55 6.49 -16.16
N TYR A 98 6.01 5.28 -16.31
CA TYR A 98 6.49 4.11 -15.55
C TYR A 98 7.21 3.07 -16.40
N GLY A 99 7.24 3.22 -17.71
CA GLY A 99 7.84 2.28 -18.66
C GLY A 99 9.36 2.16 -18.57
N HIS A 100 9.91 1.29 -19.41
CA HIS A 100 11.35 1.13 -19.54
C HIS A 100 11.96 2.26 -20.39
N GLY A 101 13.20 2.66 -20.06
CA GLY A 101 13.96 3.62 -20.87
C GLY A 101 13.50 5.08 -20.78
N VAL A 102 12.44 5.38 -20.02
CA VAL A 102 11.90 6.74 -19.90
C VAL A 102 12.85 7.69 -19.15
N PRO A 103 12.91 8.99 -19.54
CA PRO A 103 13.76 10.01 -18.88
C PRO A 103 13.11 10.51 -17.59
N ILE A 104 12.75 9.57 -16.71
CA ILE A 104 11.98 9.82 -15.49
C ILE A 104 12.60 9.00 -14.35
N VAL A 105 12.64 9.58 -13.14
CA VAL A 105 13.16 8.97 -11.91
C VAL A 105 12.10 9.00 -10.80
N LYS A 106 12.31 8.29 -9.70
CA LYS A 106 11.49 8.48 -8.50
C LYS A 106 11.62 9.91 -8.00
N ASP A 107 10.49 10.46 -7.53
CA ASP A 107 10.43 11.79 -6.95
C ASP A 107 11.10 11.84 -5.58
N ASP A 108 11.56 13.04 -5.17
CA ASP A 108 12.19 13.28 -3.87
C ASP A 108 11.26 12.96 -2.69
N PHE A 109 9.95 12.91 -2.91
CA PHE A 109 8.96 12.40 -1.96
C PHE A 109 9.41 11.09 -1.28
N TYR A 110 10.00 10.16 -2.04
CA TYR A 110 10.47 8.88 -1.48
C TYR A 110 11.74 9.03 -0.65
N ALA A 111 12.63 9.93 -1.02
CA ALA A 111 13.84 10.22 -0.24
C ALA A 111 13.50 10.89 1.10
N HIS A 112 12.44 11.71 1.14
CA HIS A 112 11.94 12.30 2.39
C HIS A 112 11.44 11.25 3.37
N ILE A 113 10.70 10.24 2.88
CA ILE A 113 10.17 9.16 3.72
C ILE A 113 11.28 8.21 4.19
N ALA A 114 12.36 8.05 3.42
CA ALA A 114 13.45 7.12 3.71
C ALA A 114 14.33 7.50 4.91
N ASP A 115 14.29 8.75 5.34
CA ASP A 115 15.02 9.30 6.51
C ASP A 115 16.51 8.88 6.58
N GLY A 116 17.21 8.92 5.43
CA GLY A 116 18.66 8.70 5.33
C GLY A 116 19.09 7.35 4.78
N ASN A 117 18.38 6.26 5.06
CA ASN A 117 18.70 4.92 4.57
C ASN A 117 17.63 4.40 3.59
N PRO A 118 17.70 4.76 2.30
CA PRO A 118 16.67 4.35 1.36
C PRO A 118 16.71 2.84 1.07
N SER A 119 15.59 2.17 1.28
CA SER A 119 15.38 0.83 0.78
C SER A 119 15.33 0.79 -0.75
N MET A 120 15.30 -0.42 -1.35
CA MET A 120 15.09 -0.59 -2.79
C MET A 120 13.84 0.17 -3.27
N ALA A 121 12.74 0.12 -2.51
CA ALA A 121 11.50 0.80 -2.87
C ALA A 121 11.62 2.33 -2.81
N GLN A 122 12.47 2.88 -1.95
CA GLN A 122 12.61 4.32 -1.73
C GLN A 122 13.76 4.95 -2.56
N ALA A 123 14.72 4.16 -3.02
CA ALA A 123 15.88 4.63 -3.77
C ALA A 123 15.46 5.44 -5.02
N THR A 124 15.82 6.72 -5.08
CA THR A 124 15.50 7.64 -6.20
C THR A 124 16.49 7.49 -7.35
N ASP A 125 17.75 7.23 -7.06
CA ASP A 125 18.79 6.97 -8.06
C ASP A 125 18.55 5.64 -8.80
N LYS A 126 18.71 5.65 -10.14
CA LYS A 126 18.47 4.48 -11.00
C LYS A 126 19.51 3.37 -10.77
N ALA A 127 20.78 3.73 -10.57
CA ALA A 127 21.87 2.74 -10.42
C ALA A 127 21.81 2.07 -9.05
N VAL A 128 21.57 2.85 -7.99
CA VAL A 128 21.36 2.35 -6.62
C VAL A 128 20.18 1.39 -6.59
N HIS A 129 19.04 1.79 -7.16
CA HIS A 129 17.88 0.90 -7.25
C HIS A 129 18.19 -0.39 -8.01
N ALA A 130 18.83 -0.29 -9.19
CA ALA A 130 19.14 -1.46 -10.01
C ALA A 130 20.06 -2.44 -9.26
N SER A 131 21.03 -1.93 -8.50
CA SER A 131 21.91 -2.73 -7.64
C SER A 131 21.13 -3.45 -6.54
N LYS A 132 20.29 -2.71 -5.78
CA LYS A 132 19.43 -3.27 -4.72
C LYS A 132 18.45 -4.30 -5.27
N ARG A 133 17.78 -3.99 -6.39
CA ARG A 133 16.84 -4.91 -7.02
C ARG A 133 17.49 -6.21 -7.47
N ARG A 134 18.70 -6.17 -8.06
CA ARG A 134 19.45 -7.38 -8.42
C ARG A 134 19.78 -8.23 -7.19
N SER A 135 20.15 -7.60 -6.08
CA SER A 135 20.46 -8.29 -4.83
C SER A 135 19.25 -8.97 -4.20
N LEU A 136 18.03 -8.44 -4.41
CA LEU A 136 16.79 -8.92 -3.79
C LEU A 136 15.92 -9.77 -4.73
N ALA A 137 16.11 -9.67 -6.05
CA ALA A 137 15.21 -10.31 -7.01
C ALA A 137 15.11 -11.84 -6.85
N HIS A 138 16.21 -12.50 -6.47
CA HIS A 138 16.21 -13.94 -6.26
C HIS A 138 15.36 -14.36 -5.05
N VAL A 139 15.26 -13.52 -4.00
CA VAL A 139 14.42 -13.75 -2.82
C VAL A 139 12.93 -13.88 -3.21
N PHE A 140 12.52 -13.12 -4.25
CA PHE A 140 11.16 -13.10 -4.77
C PHE A 140 10.96 -13.97 -6.01
N SER A 141 11.89 -14.90 -6.29
CA SER A 141 11.73 -15.86 -7.40
C SER A 141 10.57 -16.82 -7.12
N ALA A 142 9.93 -17.33 -8.17
CA ALA A 142 8.83 -18.28 -8.03
C ALA A 142 9.19 -19.48 -7.15
N LYS A 143 10.43 -20.01 -7.29
CA LYS A 143 10.93 -21.13 -6.49
C LYS A 143 10.97 -20.81 -4.99
N GLU A 144 11.54 -19.66 -4.61
CA GLU A 144 11.67 -19.28 -3.19
C GLU A 144 10.28 -18.97 -2.59
N ILE A 145 9.40 -18.31 -3.36
CA ILE A 145 8.03 -18.02 -2.93
C ILE A 145 7.23 -19.32 -2.72
N THR A 146 7.30 -20.28 -3.66
CA THR A 146 6.62 -21.58 -3.49
C THR A 146 7.14 -22.34 -2.26
N ALA A 147 8.43 -22.25 -1.95
CA ALA A 147 8.99 -22.85 -0.75
C ALA A 147 8.44 -22.24 0.56
N MET A 148 7.90 -21.02 0.52
CA MET A 148 7.28 -20.35 1.68
C MET A 148 5.78 -20.67 1.83
N GLU A 149 5.14 -21.31 0.85
CA GLU A 149 3.71 -21.64 0.88
C GLU A 149 3.24 -22.37 2.15
N PRO A 150 3.97 -23.37 2.69
CA PRO A 150 3.54 -24.04 3.93
C PRO A 150 3.43 -23.07 5.13
N ARG A 151 4.27 -22.04 5.20
CA ARG A 151 4.23 -21.02 6.25
C ARG A 151 2.98 -20.13 6.13
N VAL A 152 2.58 -19.81 4.90
CA VAL A 152 1.35 -19.07 4.63
C VAL A 152 0.14 -19.91 5.02
N ILE A 153 0.10 -21.19 4.64
CA ILE A 153 -0.97 -22.14 4.99
C ILE A 153 -1.14 -22.22 6.51
N ASP A 154 -0.05 -22.35 7.26
CA ASP A 154 -0.07 -22.40 8.72
C ASP A 154 -0.66 -21.11 9.35
N CYS A 155 -0.28 -19.93 8.82
CA CYS A 155 -0.89 -18.67 9.24
C CYS A 155 -2.39 -18.59 8.92
N VAL A 156 -2.81 -19.13 7.76
CA VAL A 156 -4.22 -19.18 7.36
C VAL A 156 -5.04 -20.11 8.26
N GLU A 157 -4.49 -21.23 8.66
CA GLU A 157 -5.15 -22.15 9.62
C GLU A 157 -5.38 -21.48 10.97
N ARG A 158 -4.41 -20.69 11.45
CA ARG A 158 -4.58 -19.86 12.66
C ARG A 158 -5.64 -18.77 12.48
N LEU A 159 -5.66 -18.10 11.32
CA LEU A 159 -6.72 -17.15 11.01
C LEU A 159 -8.09 -17.82 11.05
N LEU A 160 -8.27 -18.98 10.39
CA LEU A 160 -9.54 -19.72 10.39
C LEU A 160 -9.96 -20.10 11.81
N SER A 161 -9.00 -20.49 12.67
CA SER A 161 -9.27 -20.81 14.08
C SER A 161 -9.77 -19.58 14.84
N ALA A 162 -9.11 -18.43 14.68
CA ALA A 162 -9.53 -17.17 15.29
C ALA A 162 -10.92 -16.74 14.80
N LEU A 163 -11.19 -16.83 13.49
CA LEU A 163 -12.47 -16.45 12.90
C LEU A 163 -13.63 -17.37 13.31
N ARG A 164 -13.37 -18.67 13.58
CA ARG A 164 -14.38 -19.58 14.18
C ARG A 164 -14.79 -19.11 15.57
N VAL A 165 -13.82 -18.67 16.40
CA VAL A 165 -14.10 -18.10 17.71
C VAL A 165 -14.93 -16.82 17.58
N LYS A 166 -14.58 -15.93 16.64
CA LYS A 166 -15.36 -14.70 16.38
C LYS A 166 -16.76 -14.98 15.85
N ALA A 167 -16.92 -15.93 14.94
CA ALA A 167 -18.22 -16.34 14.43
C ALA A 167 -19.13 -16.91 15.56
N ALA A 168 -18.55 -17.55 16.57
CA ALA A 168 -19.25 -18.02 17.77
C ALA A 168 -19.47 -16.92 18.83
N GLY A 169 -19.08 -15.67 18.59
CA GLY A 169 -19.23 -14.55 19.52
C GLY A 169 -18.16 -14.46 20.62
N GLY A 170 -17.06 -15.24 20.50
CA GLY A 170 -15.99 -15.33 21.50
C GLY A 170 -14.85 -14.33 21.31
N ASN A 171 -13.93 -14.33 22.29
CA ASN A 171 -12.64 -13.65 22.25
C ASN A 171 -11.52 -14.67 22.02
N VAL A 172 -10.58 -14.32 21.14
CA VAL A 172 -9.45 -15.21 20.77
C VAL A 172 -8.43 -15.32 21.90
N GLY A 173 -8.25 -14.24 22.67
CA GLY A 173 -7.35 -14.21 23.82
C GLY A 173 -7.76 -13.15 24.83
N PRO A 174 -7.09 -13.07 25.97
CA PRO A 174 -7.43 -12.11 27.02
C PRO A 174 -7.17 -10.65 26.61
N GLU A 175 -6.31 -10.42 25.63
CA GLU A 175 -5.96 -9.09 25.12
C GLU A 175 -6.74 -8.73 23.83
N ASP A 176 -7.66 -9.59 23.37
CA ASP A 176 -8.47 -9.37 22.17
C ASP A 176 -9.36 -8.13 22.35
N ARG A 177 -9.07 -7.09 21.60
CA ARG A 177 -9.76 -5.79 21.65
C ARG A 177 -10.81 -5.58 20.56
N TYR A 178 -11.07 -6.61 19.76
CA TYR A 178 -12.02 -6.54 18.65
C TYR A 178 -13.33 -7.25 19.00
N PRO A 179 -14.32 -6.55 19.58
CA PRO A 179 -15.54 -7.18 20.10
C PRO A 179 -16.41 -7.74 18.98
N VAL A 180 -17.23 -8.72 19.34
CA VAL A 180 -18.35 -9.20 18.53
C VAL A 180 -19.64 -8.66 19.14
N THR A 181 -20.48 -8.03 18.34
CA THR A 181 -21.78 -7.51 18.78
C THR A 181 -22.85 -8.07 17.85
N GLU A 182 -23.82 -8.82 18.39
CA GLU A 182 -24.91 -9.45 17.61
C GLU A 182 -24.40 -10.29 16.44
N GLY A 183 -23.29 -11.00 16.61
CA GLY A 183 -22.63 -11.82 15.58
C GLY A 183 -21.90 -11.01 14.50
N VAL A 184 -21.80 -9.68 14.67
CA VAL A 184 -21.05 -8.77 13.77
C VAL A 184 -19.71 -8.45 14.39
N PHE A 185 -18.64 -8.47 13.59
CA PHE A 185 -17.29 -8.05 13.99
C PHE A 185 -16.56 -7.39 12.82
N ASP A 186 -15.54 -6.60 13.14
CA ASP A 186 -14.62 -6.05 12.15
C ASP A 186 -13.59 -7.13 11.76
N VAL A 187 -13.64 -7.60 10.50
CA VAL A 187 -12.69 -8.60 10.00
C VAL A 187 -11.35 -7.99 9.60
N ARG A 188 -11.29 -6.70 9.32
CA ARG A 188 -10.08 -6.04 8.81
C ARG A 188 -8.86 -6.21 9.72
N PRO A 189 -8.94 -6.03 11.06
CA PRO A 189 -7.79 -6.26 11.95
C PRO A 189 -7.23 -7.68 11.87
N TRP A 190 -8.09 -8.68 11.72
CA TRP A 190 -7.70 -10.10 11.59
C TRP A 190 -6.91 -10.36 10.31
N LEU A 191 -7.35 -9.77 9.18
CA LEU A 191 -6.62 -9.84 7.92
C LEU A 191 -5.29 -9.07 7.97
N ASN A 192 -5.22 -8.01 8.77
CA ASN A 192 -3.98 -7.28 9.01
C ASN A 192 -3.00 -8.09 9.86
N MET A 193 -3.48 -8.71 10.95
CA MET A 193 -2.68 -9.60 11.80
C MET A 193 -2.15 -10.80 11.01
N LEU A 194 -2.99 -11.39 10.13
CA LEU A 194 -2.54 -12.43 9.20
C LEU A 194 -1.36 -11.98 8.36
N ALA A 195 -1.50 -10.82 7.69
CA ALA A 195 -0.46 -10.33 6.79
C ALA A 195 0.87 -10.03 7.53
N TYR A 196 0.80 -9.53 8.78
CA TYR A 196 1.99 -9.38 9.64
C TYR A 196 2.60 -10.73 10.01
N ASP A 197 1.81 -11.69 10.48
CA ASP A 197 2.31 -12.98 10.90
C ASP A 197 2.87 -13.76 9.71
N ALA A 198 2.20 -13.73 8.55
CA ALA A 198 2.67 -14.36 7.32
C ALA A 198 4.01 -13.79 6.83
N ILE A 199 4.11 -12.45 6.70
CA ILE A 199 5.36 -11.83 6.20
C ILE A 199 6.51 -12.06 7.18
N THR A 200 6.28 -12.02 8.49
CA THR A 200 7.34 -12.27 9.48
C THR A 200 7.70 -13.74 9.60
N SER A 201 6.76 -14.66 9.45
CA SER A 201 7.03 -16.10 9.35
C SER A 201 7.92 -16.42 8.15
N MET A 202 7.62 -15.84 6.98
CA MET A 202 8.40 -16.05 5.76
C MET A 202 9.80 -15.42 5.83
N PHE A 203 9.91 -14.19 6.37
CA PHE A 203 11.18 -13.46 6.39
C PHE A 203 12.08 -13.83 7.55
N PHE A 204 11.54 -14.09 8.74
CA PHE A 204 12.35 -14.23 9.96
C PHE A 204 12.19 -15.59 10.65
N THR A 205 11.34 -16.49 10.14
CA THR A 205 10.96 -17.74 10.84
C THR A 205 10.36 -17.50 12.25
N ASP A 206 10.31 -16.28 12.69
CA ASP A 206 9.84 -15.82 14.00
C ASP A 206 8.74 -14.78 13.77
N GLU A 207 7.50 -15.23 13.81
CA GLU A 207 6.33 -14.37 13.62
C GLU A 207 6.06 -13.47 14.85
N TYR A 208 5.19 -12.48 14.68
CA TYR A 208 4.75 -11.68 15.81
C TYR A 208 3.74 -12.41 16.69
N GLY A 209 3.01 -13.40 16.15
CA GLY A 209 1.96 -14.14 16.85
C GLY A 209 0.73 -13.30 17.17
N PHE A 210 0.40 -12.35 16.31
CA PHE A 210 -0.75 -11.45 16.49
C PHE A 210 -2.06 -12.20 16.43
N LEU A 211 -2.21 -13.14 15.47
CA LEU A 211 -3.42 -13.96 15.32
C LEU A 211 -3.75 -14.76 16.56
N SER A 212 -2.73 -15.36 17.21
CA SER A 212 -2.91 -16.21 18.40
C SER A 212 -3.30 -15.41 19.64
N ARG A 213 -2.92 -14.13 19.70
CA ARG A 213 -3.19 -13.25 20.86
C ARG A 213 -4.39 -12.33 20.64
N GLY A 214 -4.83 -12.13 19.39
CA GLY A 214 -5.89 -11.18 19.04
C GLY A 214 -5.49 -9.71 19.22
N VAL A 215 -4.18 -9.42 19.27
CA VAL A 215 -3.65 -8.07 19.47
C VAL A 215 -2.30 -7.89 18.77
N ASP A 216 -2.07 -6.68 18.26
CA ASP A 216 -0.88 -6.31 17.46
C ASP A 216 0.26 -5.67 18.28
N LEU A 217 0.35 -6.04 19.56
CA LEU A 217 1.45 -5.60 20.45
C LEU A 217 2.76 -6.31 20.10
N CYS A 218 3.82 -5.55 19.87
CA CYS A 218 5.13 -6.10 19.53
C CYS A 218 6.29 -5.24 20.05
N PRO A 219 7.49 -5.83 20.21
CA PRO A 219 8.70 -5.09 20.57
C PRO A 219 9.10 -4.09 19.49
N SER A 220 9.55 -2.92 19.92
CA SER A 220 10.20 -1.90 19.10
C SER A 220 11.50 -1.44 19.77
N VAL A 221 12.57 -1.34 19.01
CA VAL A 221 13.89 -0.85 19.45
C VAL A 221 14.19 0.45 18.70
N HIS A 222 14.14 1.55 19.41
CA HIS A 222 14.47 2.88 18.89
C HIS A 222 15.94 2.96 18.44
N SER A 223 16.27 3.84 17.52
CA SER A 223 17.65 4.09 17.05
C SER A 223 18.62 4.47 18.19
N SER A 224 18.09 5.07 19.26
CA SER A 224 18.85 5.33 20.52
C SER A 224 19.06 4.11 21.42
N GLY A 225 18.57 2.93 21.05
CA GLY A 225 18.60 1.72 21.89
C GLY A 225 17.44 1.58 22.88
N ARG A 226 16.56 2.58 23.01
CA ARG A 226 15.38 2.51 23.89
C ARG A 226 14.42 1.44 23.39
N LYS A 227 14.04 0.51 24.29
CA LYS A 227 13.06 -0.56 24.00
C LYS A 227 11.67 -0.17 24.51
N ARG A 228 10.64 -0.52 23.75
CA ARG A 228 9.23 -0.34 24.12
C ARG A 228 8.35 -1.38 23.45
N VAL A 229 7.12 -1.51 23.90
CA VAL A 229 6.07 -2.31 23.25
C VAL A 229 5.10 -1.35 22.59
N VAL A 230 4.75 -1.62 21.35
CA VAL A 230 3.92 -0.75 20.51
C VAL A 230 2.83 -1.54 19.80
N HIS A 231 1.75 -0.85 19.42
CA HIS A 231 0.77 -1.37 18.47
C HIS A 231 1.30 -1.19 17.03
N GLY A 232 1.57 -2.30 16.35
CA GLY A 232 2.20 -2.28 15.03
C GLY A 232 1.35 -1.59 13.96
N MET A 233 0.05 -1.87 13.94
CA MET A 233 -0.89 -1.27 12.97
C MET A 233 -1.03 0.24 13.18
N ASP A 234 -1.16 0.70 14.43
CA ASP A 234 -1.30 2.11 14.72
C ASP A 234 -0.01 2.88 14.41
N SER A 235 1.15 2.34 14.82
CA SER A 235 2.46 2.92 14.52
C SER A 235 2.64 3.11 13.01
N PHE A 236 2.36 2.08 12.21
CA PHE A 236 2.46 2.17 10.76
C PHE A 236 1.49 3.20 10.15
N HIS A 237 0.20 3.14 10.51
CA HIS A 237 -0.82 3.99 9.90
C HIS A 237 -0.64 5.48 10.27
N SER A 238 -0.27 5.77 11.52
CA SER A 238 -0.01 7.13 11.98
C SER A 238 1.24 7.72 11.31
N ALA A 239 2.32 6.93 11.22
CA ALA A 239 3.53 7.30 10.52
C ALA A 239 3.30 7.56 9.03
N SER A 240 2.58 6.65 8.36
CA SER A 240 2.28 6.79 6.92
C SER A 240 1.48 8.05 6.63
N ARG A 241 0.44 8.34 7.42
CA ARG A 241 -0.36 9.57 7.29
C ARG A 241 0.51 10.82 7.44
N PHE A 242 1.32 10.87 8.50
CA PHE A 242 2.18 12.02 8.79
C PHE A 242 3.25 12.22 7.71
N ASN A 243 4.00 11.17 7.40
CA ASN A 243 5.10 11.23 6.45
C ASN A 243 4.62 11.52 5.03
N THR A 244 3.56 10.89 4.53
CA THR A 244 3.04 11.13 3.17
C THR A 244 2.48 12.54 3.00
N THR A 245 1.99 13.16 4.07
CA THR A 245 1.54 14.54 4.06
C THR A 245 2.73 15.50 3.98
N LEU A 246 3.70 15.37 4.88
CA LEU A 246 4.84 16.27 4.92
C LEU A 246 5.82 16.07 3.77
N ALA A 247 5.99 14.85 3.25
CA ALA A 247 6.92 14.56 2.16
C ALA A 247 6.59 15.27 0.84
N GLN A 248 5.42 15.90 0.74
CA GLN A 248 5.05 16.76 -0.39
C GLN A 248 5.70 18.14 -0.35
N LEU A 249 6.33 18.50 0.77
CA LEU A 249 7.10 19.75 0.93
C LEU A 249 8.53 19.59 0.39
N PRO A 250 9.17 20.68 -0.07
CA PRO A 250 10.61 20.70 -0.31
C PRO A 250 11.41 20.27 0.93
N LEU A 251 12.57 19.63 0.75
CA LEU A 251 13.35 19.03 1.84
C LEU A 251 13.62 19.96 3.04
N PRO A 252 13.98 21.26 2.87
CA PRO A 252 14.16 22.13 4.01
C PRO A 252 12.89 22.33 4.84
N LEU A 253 11.74 22.49 4.18
CA LEU A 253 10.45 22.66 4.85
C LEU A 253 9.94 21.34 5.45
N TYR A 254 10.22 20.20 4.82
CA TYR A 254 9.96 18.88 5.38
C TYR A 254 10.71 18.67 6.70
N LYS A 255 12.03 18.95 6.73
CA LYS A 255 12.86 18.83 7.94
C LYS A 255 12.39 19.80 9.05
N LEU A 256 12.07 21.03 8.68
CA LEU A 256 11.53 22.02 9.61
C LEU A 256 10.16 21.57 10.16
N GLY A 257 9.27 21.10 9.29
CA GLY A 257 7.96 20.57 9.68
C GLY A 257 8.06 19.41 10.66
N ARG A 258 8.95 18.43 10.42
CA ARG A 258 9.20 17.32 11.35
C ARG A 258 9.69 17.83 12.72
N LYS A 259 10.57 18.84 12.73
CA LYS A 259 11.09 19.41 13.98
C LYS A 259 10.02 20.19 14.74
N LEU A 260 9.21 21.00 14.05
CA LEU A 260 8.15 21.80 14.68
C LEU A 260 6.96 20.94 15.17
N LEU A 261 6.65 19.87 14.45
CA LEU A 261 5.53 18.96 14.75
C LEU A 261 5.98 17.71 15.53
N TRP A 262 7.05 17.86 16.36
CA TRP A 262 7.59 16.76 17.15
C TRP A 262 6.56 16.10 18.08
N PHE A 263 5.55 16.86 18.53
CA PHE A 263 4.47 16.42 19.42
C PHE A 263 3.32 15.70 18.69
N VAL A 264 3.31 15.68 17.37
CA VAL A 264 2.31 14.96 16.59
C VAL A 264 2.63 13.46 16.63
N HIS A 265 1.70 12.65 17.11
CA HIS A 265 1.86 11.21 17.31
C HIS A 265 2.48 10.49 16.10
N GLY A 266 2.08 10.80 14.87
CA GLY A 266 2.63 10.20 13.65
C GLY A 266 4.13 10.44 13.41
N ASN A 267 4.73 11.44 14.06
CA ASN A 267 6.18 11.69 13.96
C ASN A 267 6.99 10.65 14.75
N GLU A 268 6.57 10.32 15.98
CA GLU A 268 7.21 9.27 16.80
C GLU A 268 6.90 7.88 16.26
N SER A 269 5.68 7.67 15.77
CA SER A 269 5.20 6.39 15.22
C SER A 269 6.07 5.85 14.08
N GLY A 270 6.72 6.73 13.31
CA GLY A 270 7.69 6.33 12.27
C GLY A 270 8.90 5.61 12.83
N GLU A 271 9.44 6.11 13.94
CA GLU A 271 10.56 5.45 14.65
C GLU A 271 10.10 4.17 15.34
N ASP A 272 8.88 4.13 15.88
CA ASP A 272 8.29 2.92 16.44
C ASP A 272 8.18 1.82 15.41
N PHE A 273 7.67 2.13 14.21
CA PHE A 273 7.56 1.15 13.13
C PHE A 273 8.94 0.66 12.62
N ALA A 274 9.88 1.58 12.42
CA ALA A 274 11.26 1.21 12.09
C ALA A 274 11.90 0.35 13.20
N GLY A 275 11.58 0.65 14.45
CA GLY A 275 12.02 -0.08 15.63
C GLY A 275 11.49 -1.52 15.71
N MET A 276 10.27 -1.78 15.20
CA MET A 276 9.75 -3.16 15.07
C MET A 276 10.63 -3.99 14.13
N SER A 277 10.99 -3.42 12.98
CA SER A 277 11.90 -4.07 12.04
C SER A 277 13.29 -4.27 12.65
N ARG A 278 13.82 -3.27 13.33
CA ARG A 278 15.12 -3.35 14.01
C ARG A 278 15.14 -4.44 15.06
N ALA A 279 14.09 -4.57 15.87
CA ALA A 279 13.95 -5.65 16.85
C ALA A 279 13.99 -7.04 16.19
N LYS A 280 13.26 -7.24 15.10
CA LYS A 280 13.26 -8.51 14.35
C LYS A 280 14.61 -8.80 13.70
N VAL A 281 15.25 -7.81 13.07
CA VAL A 281 16.58 -7.97 12.45
C VAL A 281 17.63 -8.32 13.50
N GLN A 282 17.66 -7.63 14.65
CA GLN A 282 18.59 -7.94 15.75
C GLN A 282 18.40 -9.36 16.26
N HIS A 283 17.16 -9.74 16.60
CA HIS A 283 16.84 -11.08 17.04
C HIS A 283 17.28 -12.15 16.01
N ARG A 284 17.00 -11.91 14.73
CA ARG A 284 17.33 -12.84 13.64
C ARG A 284 18.85 -12.96 13.38
N LEU A 285 19.62 -11.91 13.58
CA LEU A 285 21.09 -11.97 13.49
C LEU A 285 21.72 -12.77 14.65
N GLU A 286 21.11 -12.67 15.85
CA GLU A 286 21.55 -13.41 17.04
C GLU A 286 21.11 -14.89 17.00
N HIS A 287 19.95 -15.19 16.38
CA HIS A 287 19.33 -16.52 16.38
C HIS A 287 19.13 -17.01 14.93
N LYS A 288 20.02 -17.87 14.46
CA LYS A 288 19.89 -18.50 13.13
C LYS A 288 18.86 -19.63 13.19
N PRO A 289 17.81 -19.64 12.34
CA PRO A 289 16.82 -20.72 12.33
C PRO A 289 17.41 -21.99 11.73
N SER A 290 16.84 -23.13 12.09
CA SER A 290 17.20 -24.44 11.53
C SER A 290 16.72 -24.61 10.08
N VAL A 291 15.62 -23.94 9.71
CA VAL A 291 15.06 -23.95 8.35
C VAL A 291 15.29 -22.58 7.72
N PRO A 292 15.88 -22.51 6.51
CA PRO A 292 16.11 -21.24 5.82
C PRO A 292 14.82 -20.42 5.63
N ASP A 293 14.93 -19.13 5.83
CA ASP A 293 13.91 -18.12 5.59
C ASP A 293 14.36 -17.13 4.50
N LEU A 294 13.52 -16.20 4.12
CA LEU A 294 13.86 -15.20 3.10
C LEU A 294 14.99 -14.26 3.57
N PHE A 295 15.11 -14.01 4.87
CA PHE A 295 16.25 -13.25 5.44
C PHE A 295 17.59 -13.94 5.18
N SER A 296 17.64 -15.27 5.21
CA SER A 296 18.85 -16.06 4.90
C SER A 296 19.37 -15.82 3.48
N ARG A 297 18.53 -15.26 2.60
CA ARG A 297 18.90 -14.91 1.21
C ARG A 297 19.44 -13.49 1.08
N LEU A 298 19.34 -12.67 2.13
CA LEU A 298 19.93 -11.34 2.13
C LEU A 298 21.45 -11.42 2.23
N PRO A 299 22.19 -10.49 1.62
CA PRO A 299 23.66 -10.51 1.65
C PRO A 299 24.20 -9.95 2.99
N THR A 300 23.93 -10.66 4.07
CA THR A 300 24.33 -10.30 5.44
C THR A 300 25.74 -10.72 5.79
N GLU A 301 26.36 -11.63 5.00
CA GLU A 301 27.72 -12.11 5.18
C GLU A 301 28.57 -11.83 3.92
N PRO A 302 29.90 -11.66 4.07
CA PRO A 302 30.80 -11.51 2.92
C PRO A 302 30.79 -12.76 2.03
N THR A 303 30.84 -12.58 0.72
CA THR A 303 31.00 -13.64 -0.26
C THR A 303 32.11 -13.25 -1.26
N GLU A 304 32.63 -14.20 -2.02
CA GLU A 304 33.63 -13.89 -3.09
C GLU A 304 33.13 -12.85 -4.08
N LYS A 305 31.83 -12.91 -4.43
CA LYS A 305 31.17 -11.95 -5.34
C LYS A 305 30.78 -10.63 -4.67
N ARG A 306 30.71 -10.59 -3.35
CA ARG A 306 30.34 -9.44 -2.54
C ARG A 306 31.17 -9.43 -1.25
N PRO A 307 32.40 -8.92 -1.29
CA PRO A 307 33.32 -8.94 -0.14
C PRO A 307 32.84 -8.03 1.03
N VAL A 308 31.97 -7.05 0.76
CA VAL A 308 31.39 -6.19 1.78
C VAL A 308 29.93 -6.57 1.98
N PRO A 309 29.53 -7.01 3.19
CA PRO A 309 28.13 -7.32 3.50
C PRO A 309 27.27 -6.05 3.51
N MET A 310 25.96 -6.25 3.44
CA MET A 310 25.01 -5.14 3.59
C MET A 310 25.08 -4.61 5.04
N PRO A 311 25.20 -3.28 5.25
CA PRO A 311 25.17 -2.70 6.59
C PRO A 311 23.87 -3.01 7.33
N VAL A 312 23.92 -3.18 8.65
CA VAL A 312 22.74 -3.55 9.46
C VAL A 312 21.60 -2.55 9.30
N GLU A 313 21.89 -1.25 9.27
CA GLU A 313 20.85 -0.22 9.08
C GLU A 313 20.21 -0.28 7.68
N GLU A 314 20.96 -0.71 6.67
CA GLU A 314 20.40 -0.96 5.34
C GLU A 314 19.51 -2.21 5.35
N ILE A 315 19.89 -3.27 6.05
CA ILE A 315 19.06 -4.47 6.25
C ILE A 315 17.75 -4.08 6.97
N VAL A 316 17.84 -3.28 8.03
CA VAL A 316 16.66 -2.78 8.76
C VAL A 316 15.72 -2.00 7.83
N ALA A 317 16.26 -1.12 6.99
CA ALA A 317 15.46 -0.34 6.05
C ALA A 317 14.78 -1.21 4.97
N GLU A 318 15.50 -2.21 4.43
CA GLU A 318 14.91 -3.17 3.48
C GLU A 318 13.81 -4.00 4.16
N CYS A 319 14.06 -4.54 5.37
CA CYS A 319 13.09 -5.31 6.12
C CYS A 319 11.86 -4.48 6.53
N ALA A 320 12.04 -3.23 6.97
CA ALA A 320 10.92 -2.33 7.27
C ALA A 320 10.02 -2.11 6.03
N THR A 321 10.64 -1.93 4.86
CA THR A 321 9.90 -1.81 3.60
C THR A 321 9.17 -3.10 3.22
N MET A 322 9.76 -4.26 3.46
CA MET A 322 9.13 -5.55 3.18
C MET A 322 7.95 -5.81 4.12
N LEU A 323 8.08 -5.46 5.40
CA LEU A 323 7.00 -5.53 6.39
C LEU A 323 5.83 -4.60 6.00
N ASP A 324 6.13 -3.35 5.61
CA ASP A 324 5.13 -2.39 5.14
C ASP A 324 4.42 -2.88 3.87
N ALA A 325 5.21 -3.16 2.82
CA ALA A 325 4.68 -3.50 1.51
C ALA A 325 3.91 -4.83 1.50
N GLY A 326 4.39 -5.84 2.24
CA GLY A 326 3.74 -7.15 2.33
C GLY A 326 2.49 -7.14 3.19
N ASN A 327 2.46 -6.31 4.23
CA ASN A 327 1.31 -6.25 5.14
C ASN A 327 0.15 -5.41 4.59
N ASP A 328 0.35 -4.09 4.42
CA ASP A 328 -0.78 -3.18 4.22
C ASP A 328 -1.46 -3.35 2.84
N THR A 329 -0.68 -3.72 1.80
CA THR A 329 -1.25 -3.99 0.47
C THR A 329 -2.03 -5.30 0.44
N THR A 330 -1.53 -6.35 1.10
CA THR A 330 -2.20 -7.66 1.21
C THR A 330 -3.49 -7.53 2.02
N GLN A 331 -3.43 -6.92 3.21
CA GLN A 331 -4.60 -6.66 4.05
C GLN A 331 -5.66 -5.84 3.29
N THR A 332 -5.26 -4.79 2.59
CA THR A 332 -6.16 -3.96 1.76
C THR A 332 -6.85 -4.80 0.69
N THR A 333 -6.08 -5.64 -0.02
CA THR A 333 -6.60 -6.52 -1.07
C THR A 333 -7.60 -7.52 -0.51
N LEU A 334 -7.25 -8.19 0.60
CA LEU A 334 -8.11 -9.18 1.26
C LEU A 334 -9.41 -8.55 1.77
N THR A 335 -9.32 -7.41 2.46
CA THR A 335 -10.50 -6.73 3.03
C THR A 335 -11.46 -6.26 1.92
N ASN A 336 -10.93 -5.67 0.84
CA ASN A 336 -11.76 -5.25 -0.29
C ASN A 336 -12.38 -6.45 -1.03
N CYS A 337 -11.65 -7.55 -1.20
CA CYS A 337 -12.17 -8.77 -1.81
C CYS A 337 -13.32 -9.35 -0.98
N MET A 338 -13.17 -9.41 0.34
CA MET A 338 -14.22 -9.84 1.25
C MET A 338 -15.45 -8.93 1.19
N PHE A 339 -15.25 -7.60 1.12
CA PHE A 339 -16.35 -6.65 0.90
C PHE A 339 -17.09 -6.93 -0.41
N HIS A 340 -16.37 -7.10 -1.51
CA HIS A 340 -16.98 -7.37 -2.81
C HIS A 340 -17.75 -8.70 -2.83
N LEU A 341 -17.21 -9.76 -2.23
CA LEU A 341 -17.87 -11.06 -2.15
C LEU A 341 -19.10 -11.03 -1.22
N ALA A 342 -19.01 -10.38 -0.06
CA ALA A 342 -20.13 -10.23 0.86
C ALA A 342 -21.24 -9.31 0.29
N SER A 343 -20.87 -8.36 -0.57
CA SER A 343 -21.82 -7.51 -1.30
C SER A 343 -22.50 -8.23 -2.49
N ASN A 344 -21.95 -9.36 -2.92
CA ASN A 344 -22.42 -10.11 -4.09
C ASN A 344 -22.56 -11.61 -3.77
N PRO A 345 -23.62 -12.03 -3.02
CA PRO A 345 -23.77 -13.41 -2.55
C PRO A 345 -23.74 -14.46 -3.67
N GLN A 346 -24.30 -14.15 -4.84
CA GLN A 346 -24.27 -15.05 -6.00
C GLN A 346 -22.85 -15.32 -6.51
N LYS A 347 -21.99 -14.29 -6.53
CA LYS A 347 -20.58 -14.41 -6.93
C LYS A 347 -19.77 -15.16 -5.87
N GLN A 348 -20.07 -14.91 -4.60
CA GLN A 348 -19.49 -15.65 -3.49
C GLN A 348 -19.87 -17.14 -3.56
N GLN A 349 -21.13 -17.46 -3.84
CA GLN A 349 -21.61 -18.83 -3.96
C GLN A 349 -20.97 -19.55 -5.16
N ARG A 350 -20.90 -18.89 -6.33
CA ARG A 350 -20.20 -19.45 -7.49
C ARG A 350 -18.74 -19.77 -7.18
N LEU A 351 -18.01 -18.83 -6.53
CA LEU A 351 -16.62 -19.05 -6.14
C LEU A 351 -16.50 -20.25 -5.18
N TYR A 352 -17.42 -20.38 -4.22
CA TYR A 352 -17.47 -21.53 -3.33
C TYR A 352 -17.64 -22.85 -4.09
N GLU A 353 -18.57 -22.93 -5.02
CA GLU A 353 -18.85 -24.14 -5.80
C GLU A 353 -17.65 -24.58 -6.64
N GLU A 354 -16.99 -23.63 -7.32
CA GLU A 354 -15.78 -23.94 -8.09
C GLU A 354 -14.61 -24.37 -7.19
N LEU A 355 -14.43 -23.74 -6.03
CA LEU A 355 -13.42 -24.13 -5.06
C LEU A 355 -13.71 -25.51 -4.44
N ALA A 356 -14.97 -25.77 -4.07
CA ALA A 356 -15.39 -27.07 -3.51
C ALA A 356 -15.21 -28.22 -4.51
N ALA A 357 -15.48 -27.97 -5.80
CA ALA A 357 -15.23 -28.93 -6.86
C ALA A 357 -13.74 -29.22 -7.10
N ALA A 358 -12.86 -28.26 -6.78
CA ALA A 358 -11.42 -28.43 -6.91
C ALA A 358 -10.76 -29.15 -5.72
N VAL A 359 -11.50 -29.38 -4.61
CA VAL A 359 -10.99 -30.16 -3.46
C VAL A 359 -10.75 -31.60 -3.91
N PRO A 360 -9.53 -32.16 -3.75
CA PRO A 360 -9.25 -33.55 -4.12
C PRO A 360 -10.15 -34.53 -3.38
N GLY A 361 -10.66 -35.57 -4.10
CA GLY A 361 -11.66 -36.52 -3.61
C GLY A 361 -11.28 -37.28 -2.35
N ASP A 362 -9.99 -37.51 -2.14
CA ASP A 362 -9.39 -38.18 -0.98
C ASP A 362 -9.30 -37.24 0.25
N ASN A 363 -9.48 -35.93 0.06
CA ASN A 363 -9.28 -34.87 1.06
C ASN A 363 -10.53 -33.98 1.23
N LYS A 364 -11.74 -34.55 1.23
CA LYS A 364 -13.01 -33.81 1.40
C LYS A 364 -13.10 -32.92 2.68
N GLY A 365 -12.17 -33.08 3.62
CA GLY A 365 -12.05 -32.23 4.81
C GLY A 365 -11.02 -31.10 4.69
N MET A 366 -10.29 -31.01 3.57
CA MET A 366 -9.27 -29.98 3.36
C MET A 366 -9.91 -28.62 3.15
N LYS A 367 -9.68 -27.69 4.07
CA LYS A 367 -10.30 -26.36 4.08
C LYS A 367 -9.31 -25.24 3.69
N VAL A 368 -8.05 -25.59 3.47
CA VAL A 368 -7.01 -24.70 2.91
C VAL A 368 -6.38 -25.41 1.72
N LEU A 369 -6.52 -24.85 0.54
CA LEU A 369 -6.02 -25.43 -0.71
C LEU A 369 -4.65 -24.84 -1.08
N PRO A 370 -3.70 -25.67 -1.53
CA PRO A 370 -2.41 -25.20 -1.99
C PRO A 370 -2.51 -24.52 -3.38
N THR A 371 -1.51 -23.69 -3.70
CA THR A 371 -1.50 -22.85 -4.91
C THR A 371 -1.65 -23.63 -6.21
N ASN A 372 -1.05 -24.83 -6.30
CA ASN A 372 -1.16 -25.67 -7.50
C ASN A 372 -2.59 -26.11 -7.80
N VAL A 373 -3.43 -26.33 -6.79
CA VAL A 373 -4.87 -26.60 -6.93
C VAL A 373 -5.60 -25.30 -7.30
N LEU A 374 -5.31 -24.20 -6.59
CA LEU A 374 -5.97 -22.92 -6.80
C LEU A 374 -5.75 -22.32 -8.19
N GLN A 375 -4.62 -22.61 -8.83
CA GLN A 375 -4.35 -22.24 -10.22
C GLN A 375 -5.31 -22.87 -11.22
N GLN A 376 -6.01 -23.96 -10.86
CA GLN A 376 -6.99 -24.63 -11.68
C GLN A 376 -8.43 -24.08 -11.48
N VAL A 377 -8.60 -23.02 -10.68
CA VAL A 377 -9.89 -22.38 -10.42
C VAL A 377 -9.94 -21.01 -11.13
N PRO A 378 -10.43 -20.93 -12.39
CA PRO A 378 -10.39 -19.71 -13.19
C PRO A 378 -11.18 -18.56 -12.55
N TYR A 379 -12.31 -18.86 -11.91
CA TYR A 379 -13.15 -17.84 -11.30
C TYR A 379 -12.48 -17.18 -10.08
N LEU A 380 -11.68 -17.91 -9.31
CA LEU A 380 -10.86 -17.31 -8.26
C LEU A 380 -9.92 -16.23 -8.86
N ARG A 381 -9.24 -16.56 -9.96
CA ARG A 381 -8.37 -15.60 -10.65
C ARG A 381 -9.15 -14.38 -11.13
N ALA A 382 -10.32 -14.59 -11.71
CA ALA A 382 -11.20 -13.52 -12.18
C ALA A 382 -11.65 -12.59 -11.05
N VAL A 383 -12.04 -13.14 -9.89
CA VAL A 383 -12.39 -12.41 -8.67
C VAL A 383 -11.23 -11.53 -8.21
N LEU A 384 -10.01 -12.06 -8.17
CA LEU A 384 -8.83 -11.31 -7.72
C LEU A 384 -8.45 -10.17 -8.68
N GLU A 385 -8.46 -10.41 -9.99
CA GLU A 385 -8.18 -9.37 -10.99
C GLU A 385 -9.21 -8.24 -10.91
N GLU A 386 -10.51 -8.58 -10.78
CA GLU A 386 -11.56 -7.59 -10.65
C GLU A 386 -11.46 -6.81 -9.33
N ASN A 387 -11.11 -7.47 -8.25
CA ASN A 387 -10.86 -6.82 -6.97
C ASN A 387 -9.73 -5.77 -7.09
N TRP A 388 -8.60 -6.11 -7.71
CA TRP A 388 -7.50 -5.15 -7.93
C TRP A 388 -7.88 -4.03 -8.89
N ARG A 389 -8.75 -4.28 -9.85
CA ARG A 389 -9.29 -3.23 -10.71
C ARG A 389 -10.20 -2.27 -9.93
N CYS A 390 -11.18 -2.81 -9.20
CA CYS A 390 -12.13 -2.00 -8.42
C CYS A 390 -11.45 -1.27 -7.27
N SER A 391 -10.52 -1.93 -6.59
CA SER A 391 -9.94 -1.47 -5.33
C SER A 391 -8.42 -1.63 -5.32
N PRO A 392 -7.69 -0.89 -6.18
CA PRO A 392 -6.23 -0.97 -6.21
C PRO A 392 -5.65 -0.44 -4.90
N PRO A 393 -4.71 -1.18 -4.24
CA PRO A 393 -4.09 -0.73 -2.99
C PRO A 393 -3.35 0.61 -3.11
N VAL A 394 -2.88 0.98 -4.31
CA VAL A 394 -2.28 2.29 -4.57
C VAL A 394 -3.14 3.03 -5.58
N GLY A 395 -3.89 4.02 -5.11
CA GLY A 395 -4.92 4.71 -5.92
C GLY A 395 -4.45 5.98 -6.62
N ARG A 396 -3.84 6.92 -5.88
CA ARG A 396 -3.56 8.29 -6.33
C ARG A 396 -2.51 8.44 -7.43
N GLY A 397 -1.75 7.39 -7.69
CA GLY A 397 -0.58 7.41 -8.57
C GLY A 397 0.74 7.61 -7.80
N LEU A 398 1.80 7.04 -8.34
CA LEU A 398 3.13 7.03 -7.74
C LEU A 398 3.97 8.20 -8.30
N PRO A 399 4.37 9.19 -7.49
CA PRO A 399 5.08 10.37 -7.99
C PRO A 399 6.44 10.02 -8.60
N ARG A 400 6.72 10.68 -9.72
CA ARG A 400 7.96 10.59 -10.49
C ARG A 400 8.43 11.98 -10.86
N ARG A 401 9.73 12.18 -11.01
CA ARG A 401 10.32 13.43 -11.46
C ARG A 401 10.91 13.25 -12.86
N VAL A 402 10.54 14.15 -13.75
CA VAL A 402 11.11 14.27 -15.08
C VAL A 402 12.56 14.73 -14.96
N THR A 403 13.50 14.08 -15.67
CA THR A 403 14.92 14.44 -15.66
C THR A 403 15.18 15.72 -16.50
N GLU A 404 16.38 16.26 -16.44
CA GLU A 404 16.81 17.37 -17.29
C GLU A 404 16.58 17.00 -18.77
N GLY A 405 16.20 18.00 -19.58
CA GLY A 405 15.77 17.80 -20.97
C GLY A 405 14.29 17.59 -21.15
N GLY A 406 13.54 17.25 -20.11
CA GLY A 406 12.10 17.05 -20.19
C GLY A 406 11.69 15.68 -20.71
N ALA A 407 10.38 15.46 -20.85
CA ALA A 407 9.78 14.25 -21.38
C ALA A 407 8.46 14.58 -22.10
N THR A 408 8.12 13.84 -23.16
CA THR A 408 6.77 13.86 -23.72
C THR A 408 5.94 12.78 -23.05
N ILE A 409 4.80 13.15 -22.47
CA ILE A 409 3.88 12.26 -21.74
C ILE A 409 2.49 12.45 -22.34
N ALA A 410 1.92 11.41 -22.92
CA ALA A 410 0.63 11.44 -23.62
C ALA A 410 0.51 12.64 -24.57
N GLY A 411 1.56 12.92 -25.36
CA GLY A 411 1.60 14.04 -26.31
C GLY A 411 1.90 15.42 -25.70
N HIS A 412 2.04 15.54 -24.38
CA HIS A 412 2.38 16.80 -23.70
C HIS A 412 3.86 16.83 -23.31
N PHE A 413 4.59 17.84 -23.77
CA PHE A 413 5.96 18.08 -23.31
C PHE A 413 5.94 18.58 -21.86
N ILE A 414 6.63 17.87 -20.98
CA ILE A 414 6.78 18.20 -19.55
C ILE A 414 8.24 18.55 -19.28
N PRO A 415 8.53 19.76 -18.81
CA PRO A 415 9.90 20.20 -18.52
C PRO A 415 10.56 19.40 -17.39
N GLY A 416 11.91 19.41 -17.40
CA GLY A 416 12.72 18.80 -16.33
C GLY A 416 12.41 19.34 -14.93
N GLY A 417 12.53 18.47 -13.93
CA GLY A 417 12.24 18.79 -12.55
C GLY A 417 10.75 18.96 -12.20
N VAL A 418 9.83 18.62 -13.11
CA VAL A 418 8.39 18.55 -12.84
C VAL A 418 8.08 17.15 -12.30
N THR A 419 7.26 17.09 -11.26
CA THR A 419 6.69 15.85 -10.74
C THR A 419 5.48 15.43 -11.57
N VAL A 420 5.40 14.15 -11.92
CA VAL A 420 4.30 13.56 -12.68
C VAL A 420 3.81 12.29 -12.01
N SER A 421 2.52 12.00 -12.13
CA SER A 421 1.94 10.73 -11.68
C SER A 421 0.73 10.34 -12.55
N ALA A 422 0.35 9.06 -12.54
CA ALA A 422 -0.89 8.62 -13.18
C ALA A 422 -1.77 7.90 -12.14
N SER A 423 -3.01 8.39 -11.97
CA SER A 423 -3.98 7.85 -11.01
C SER A 423 -4.52 6.51 -11.49
N ILE A 424 -4.12 5.42 -10.81
CA ILE A 424 -4.61 4.06 -11.11
C ILE A 424 -6.10 3.97 -10.75
N TYR A 425 -6.52 4.54 -9.64
CA TYR A 425 -7.93 4.56 -9.21
C TYR A 425 -8.85 5.16 -10.28
N SER A 426 -8.45 6.29 -10.87
CA SER A 426 -9.21 6.95 -11.93
C SER A 426 -9.14 6.18 -13.26
N LEU A 427 -7.97 5.65 -13.59
CA LEU A 427 -7.77 4.88 -14.83
C LEU A 427 -8.65 3.61 -14.82
N HIS A 428 -8.68 2.88 -13.72
CA HIS A 428 -9.48 1.67 -13.57
C HIS A 428 -10.99 1.90 -13.52
N ARG A 429 -11.44 3.15 -13.35
CA ARG A 429 -12.85 3.57 -13.39
C ARG A 429 -13.26 4.25 -14.69
N ASN A 430 -12.37 4.23 -15.69
CA ASN A 430 -12.65 4.84 -16.98
C ASN A 430 -13.54 3.90 -17.84
N GLU A 431 -14.79 4.33 -18.09
CA GLU A 431 -15.78 3.58 -18.89
C GLU A 431 -15.33 3.32 -20.34
N LYS A 432 -14.40 4.12 -20.86
CA LYS A 432 -13.79 3.87 -22.17
C LYS A 432 -12.85 2.67 -22.20
N LEU A 433 -12.32 2.29 -21.02
CA LEU A 433 -11.41 1.15 -20.87
C LEU A 433 -12.10 -0.08 -20.28
N PHE A 434 -13.05 0.14 -19.39
CA PHE A 434 -13.76 -0.92 -18.65
C PHE A 434 -15.27 -0.66 -18.70
N ARG A 435 -15.99 -1.40 -19.53
CA ARG A 435 -17.46 -1.33 -19.58
C ARG A 435 -18.05 -1.63 -18.20
N ARG A 436 -19.00 -0.80 -17.71
CA ARG A 436 -19.56 -0.86 -16.35
C ARG A 436 -18.44 -0.81 -15.29
N ALA A 437 -17.58 0.20 -15.39
CA ALA A 437 -16.34 0.32 -14.62
C ALA A 437 -16.57 0.46 -13.10
N LEU A 438 -17.75 0.88 -12.66
CA LEU A 438 -18.07 1.05 -11.24
C LEU A 438 -18.58 -0.24 -10.58
N GLU A 439 -18.87 -1.28 -11.36
CA GLU A 439 -19.40 -2.54 -10.85
C GLU A 439 -18.30 -3.59 -10.67
N PHE A 440 -18.51 -4.49 -9.71
CA PHE A 440 -17.64 -5.65 -9.50
C PHE A 440 -18.13 -6.83 -10.36
N ILE A 441 -17.42 -7.09 -11.47
CA ILE A 441 -17.81 -8.09 -12.47
C ILE A 441 -16.60 -9.00 -12.77
N PRO A 442 -16.35 -10.06 -11.98
CA PRO A 442 -15.29 -11.04 -12.25
C PRO A 442 -15.36 -11.65 -13.66
N GLU A 443 -16.56 -11.83 -14.17
CA GLU A 443 -16.86 -12.43 -15.48
C GLU A 443 -16.19 -11.68 -16.65
N ARG A 444 -15.83 -10.40 -16.47
CA ARG A 444 -15.06 -9.65 -17.49
C ARG A 444 -13.68 -10.25 -17.76
N TRP A 445 -13.15 -11.05 -16.85
CA TRP A 445 -11.83 -11.69 -16.98
C TRP A 445 -11.90 -13.10 -17.59
N MET A 446 -13.12 -13.57 -17.88
CA MET A 446 -13.43 -14.89 -18.42
C MET A 446 -13.89 -14.76 -19.89
N PRO A 447 -13.08 -15.20 -20.88
CA PRO A 447 -13.32 -14.89 -22.31
C PRO A 447 -14.63 -15.44 -22.88
N GLU A 448 -15.15 -16.52 -22.31
CA GLU A 448 -16.26 -17.31 -22.88
C GLU A 448 -17.62 -17.03 -22.22
N GLU A 449 -17.68 -16.06 -21.28
CA GLU A 449 -18.89 -15.86 -20.50
C GLU A 449 -19.71 -14.63 -20.87
N GLU A 450 -20.94 -14.57 -20.30
CA GLU A 450 -22.04 -13.61 -20.54
C GLU A 450 -21.68 -12.12 -20.67
N PHE A 451 -20.48 -11.71 -20.24
CA PHE A 451 -20.06 -10.33 -20.39
C PHE A 451 -19.67 -9.96 -21.83
N GLY A 452 -19.68 -10.96 -22.76
CA GLY A 452 -19.56 -10.75 -24.20
C GLY A 452 -18.22 -10.19 -24.65
N GLN A 453 -17.12 -10.55 -23.97
CA GLN A 453 -15.78 -10.17 -24.38
C GLN A 453 -15.13 -11.30 -25.17
N ASN A 454 -14.62 -10.97 -26.36
CA ASN A 454 -13.75 -11.89 -27.07
C ASN A 454 -12.36 -11.94 -26.44
N GLU A 455 -11.53 -12.94 -26.80
CA GLU A 455 -10.16 -13.10 -26.26
C GLU A 455 -9.29 -11.84 -26.40
N LEU A 456 -9.49 -11.04 -27.45
CA LEU A 456 -8.72 -9.81 -27.69
C LEU A 456 -9.07 -8.73 -26.67
N GLU A 457 -10.35 -8.59 -26.32
CA GLU A 457 -10.79 -7.66 -25.28
C GLU A 457 -10.29 -8.07 -23.90
N ALA A 458 -10.39 -9.35 -23.55
CA ALA A 458 -9.86 -9.88 -22.30
C ALA A 458 -8.34 -9.69 -22.16
N LYS A 459 -7.59 -9.85 -23.27
CA LYS A 459 -6.16 -9.59 -23.32
C LYS A 459 -5.84 -8.10 -23.17
N ASN A 460 -6.64 -7.22 -23.74
CA ASN A 460 -6.50 -5.77 -23.61
C ASN A 460 -6.79 -5.31 -22.17
N LEU A 461 -7.78 -5.88 -21.49
CA LEU A 461 -8.08 -5.58 -20.09
C LEU A 461 -6.88 -5.84 -19.17
N LYS A 462 -6.14 -6.94 -19.35
CA LYS A 462 -4.90 -7.23 -18.61
C LYS A 462 -3.81 -6.16 -18.84
N THR A 463 -3.85 -5.49 -20.00
CA THR A 463 -2.95 -4.36 -20.28
C THR A 463 -3.38 -3.07 -19.58
N TYR A 464 -4.67 -2.90 -19.33
CA TYR A 464 -5.25 -1.70 -18.69
C TYR A 464 -5.30 -1.82 -17.17
N CYS A 465 -5.42 -3.02 -16.63
CA CYS A 465 -5.38 -3.28 -15.19
C CYS A 465 -3.93 -3.46 -14.73
N ILE A 466 -3.40 -2.48 -14.02
CA ILE A 466 -1.98 -2.35 -13.67
C ILE A 466 -1.75 -2.16 -12.17
N PRO A 467 -2.34 -2.98 -11.29
CA PRO A 467 -2.26 -2.79 -9.83
C PRO A 467 -0.84 -2.97 -9.29
N PHE A 468 0.02 -3.70 -9.99
CA PHE A 468 1.41 -3.96 -9.62
C PHE A 468 2.42 -3.04 -10.30
N SER A 469 1.95 -1.96 -10.96
CA SER A 469 2.76 -1.05 -11.74
C SER A 469 3.51 -1.76 -12.90
N MET A 470 4.39 -1.06 -13.58
CA MET A 470 5.17 -1.60 -14.71
C MET A 470 6.60 -1.08 -14.72
N GLY A 471 7.39 -1.60 -15.68
CA GLY A 471 8.76 -1.19 -15.92
C GLY A 471 9.74 -1.57 -14.82
N PRO A 472 10.88 -0.87 -14.70
CA PRO A 472 11.95 -1.23 -13.78
C PRO A 472 11.53 -1.19 -12.30
N ARG A 473 10.48 -0.44 -12.00
CA ARG A 473 9.94 -0.21 -10.65
C ARG A 473 8.65 -1.00 -10.37
N ALA A 474 8.30 -1.96 -11.23
CA ALA A 474 7.17 -2.85 -10.98
C ALA A 474 7.33 -3.62 -9.67
N CYS A 475 6.21 -3.98 -9.05
CA CYS A 475 6.18 -4.70 -7.77
C CYS A 475 7.00 -6.00 -7.84
N ILE A 476 8.00 -6.12 -6.97
CA ILE A 476 8.84 -7.32 -6.87
C ILE A 476 8.09 -8.47 -6.19
N GLY A 477 7.18 -8.16 -5.26
CA GLY A 477 6.37 -9.11 -4.50
C GLY A 477 5.12 -9.60 -5.22
N ARG A 478 4.94 -9.34 -6.53
CA ARG A 478 3.73 -9.71 -7.28
C ARG A 478 3.37 -11.19 -7.13
N ASN A 479 4.34 -12.10 -7.29
CA ASN A 479 4.09 -13.54 -7.19
C ASN A 479 3.69 -13.96 -5.78
N LEU A 480 4.31 -13.35 -4.76
CA LEU A 480 3.95 -13.54 -3.36
C LEU A 480 2.51 -13.11 -3.10
N ALA A 481 2.13 -11.91 -3.56
CA ALA A 481 0.77 -11.39 -3.40
C ALA A 481 -0.28 -12.30 -4.05
N TYR A 482 -0.03 -12.83 -5.25
CA TYR A 482 -0.94 -13.78 -5.88
C TYR A 482 -1.08 -15.08 -5.10
N MET A 483 0.02 -15.65 -4.61
CA MET A 483 0.01 -16.87 -3.81
C MET A 483 -0.79 -16.66 -2.51
N GLU A 484 -0.39 -15.66 -1.72
CA GLU A 484 -0.97 -15.39 -0.40
C GLU A 484 -2.47 -15.05 -0.50
N VAL A 485 -2.84 -14.10 -1.36
CA VAL A 485 -4.23 -13.67 -1.51
C VAL A 485 -5.11 -14.81 -2.04
N SER A 486 -4.61 -15.65 -2.96
CA SER A 486 -5.37 -16.80 -3.48
C SER A 486 -5.66 -17.82 -2.38
N ILE A 487 -4.65 -18.19 -1.57
CA ILE A 487 -4.82 -19.15 -0.47
C ILE A 487 -5.81 -18.60 0.56
N VAL A 488 -5.65 -17.33 0.97
CA VAL A 488 -6.50 -16.72 2.00
C VAL A 488 -7.95 -16.60 1.55
N ILE A 489 -8.21 -16.04 0.36
CA ILE A 489 -9.59 -15.87 -0.14
C ILE A 489 -10.26 -17.22 -0.35
N ALA A 490 -9.57 -18.20 -0.93
CA ALA A 490 -10.11 -19.54 -1.09
C ALA A 490 -10.47 -20.18 0.27
N ALA A 491 -9.58 -20.08 1.25
CA ALA A 491 -9.82 -20.62 2.59
C ALA A 491 -11.01 -19.92 3.28
N LEU A 492 -11.11 -18.60 3.19
CA LEU A 492 -12.22 -17.86 3.77
C LEU A 492 -13.56 -18.22 3.14
N VAL A 493 -13.63 -18.40 1.82
CA VAL A 493 -14.87 -18.76 1.10
C VAL A 493 -15.25 -20.23 1.32
N LEU A 494 -14.27 -21.14 1.39
CA LEU A 494 -14.55 -22.56 1.67
C LEU A 494 -15.05 -22.81 3.09
N ASN A 495 -14.61 -22.02 4.07
CA ASN A 495 -14.95 -22.24 5.47
C ASN A 495 -16.17 -21.47 5.95
N PHE A 496 -16.46 -20.33 5.32
CA PHE A 496 -17.51 -19.42 5.79
C PHE A 496 -18.36 -18.90 4.64
N GLU A 497 -19.63 -18.64 4.95
CA GLU A 497 -20.48 -17.73 4.21
C GLU A 497 -20.44 -16.36 4.88
N TRP A 498 -20.23 -15.31 4.08
CA TRP A 498 -19.99 -13.96 4.55
C TRP A 498 -21.15 -13.03 4.20
N GLU A 499 -21.63 -12.30 5.19
CA GLU A 499 -22.68 -11.31 5.04
C GLU A 499 -22.23 -9.94 5.57
N LEU A 500 -22.63 -8.87 4.90
CA LEU A 500 -22.41 -7.51 5.43
C LEU A 500 -23.26 -7.30 6.69
N ALA A 501 -22.76 -6.49 7.62
CA ALA A 501 -23.45 -6.18 8.88
C ALA A 501 -24.85 -5.61 8.67
N LYS A 502 -25.07 -4.90 7.57
CA LYS A 502 -26.36 -4.32 7.17
C LYS A 502 -26.45 -4.18 5.65
N GLU A 503 -27.65 -4.21 5.13
CA GLU A 503 -27.93 -3.90 3.74
C GLU A 503 -27.47 -2.48 3.37
N GLY A 504 -26.93 -2.31 2.16
CA GLY A 504 -26.41 -1.03 1.70
C GLY A 504 -25.14 -0.55 2.42
N TYR A 505 -24.43 -1.43 3.14
CA TYR A 505 -23.15 -1.08 3.78
C TYR A 505 -22.16 -0.53 2.75
N GLN A 506 -21.63 0.66 3.03
CA GLN A 506 -20.63 1.31 2.19
C GLN A 506 -19.26 1.22 2.87
N ILE A 507 -18.30 0.63 2.19
CA ILE A 507 -16.93 0.57 2.70
C ILE A 507 -16.29 1.97 2.63
N ARG A 508 -15.73 2.42 3.74
CA ARG A 508 -14.98 3.68 3.79
C ARG A 508 -13.51 3.43 3.55
N LEU A 509 -12.98 3.96 2.45
CA LEU A 509 -11.56 3.91 2.14
C LEU A 509 -10.81 5.10 2.73
N VAL A 510 -9.61 4.87 3.23
CA VAL A 510 -8.67 5.88 3.76
C VAL A 510 -7.31 5.70 3.12
N GLU A 511 -6.75 6.78 2.57
CA GLU A 511 -5.46 6.76 1.89
C GLU A 511 -4.35 7.30 2.80
N ARG A 512 -3.38 6.44 3.14
CA ARG A 512 -2.19 6.79 3.92
C ARG A 512 -0.91 6.40 3.17
N PHE A 513 -0.82 6.61 1.91
CA PHE A 513 -0.03 6.05 0.83
C PHE A 513 -0.77 4.90 0.14
N ASN A 514 -1.09 3.83 0.86
CA ASN A 514 -2.01 2.80 0.41
C ASN A 514 -3.46 3.21 0.68
N LEU A 515 -4.36 2.72 -0.15
CA LEU A 515 -5.80 2.98 -0.11
C LEU A 515 -6.49 1.82 0.61
N SER A 516 -6.56 1.88 1.94
CA SER A 516 -7.06 0.81 2.79
C SER A 516 -8.50 1.04 3.25
N PRO A 517 -9.31 -0.01 3.39
CA PRO A 517 -10.56 0.08 4.16
C PRO A 517 -10.30 0.52 5.61
N ARG A 518 -11.18 1.37 6.15
CA ARG A 518 -11.11 1.77 7.55
C ARG A 518 -11.50 0.64 8.48
N GLU A 519 -12.58 -0.06 8.12
CA GLU A 519 -13.18 -1.19 8.81
C GLU A 519 -14.00 -2.01 7.82
N LEU A 520 -14.30 -3.26 8.15
CA LEU A 520 -15.26 -4.09 7.42
C LEU A 520 -16.09 -4.90 8.41
N MET A 521 -17.29 -4.39 8.72
CA MET A 521 -18.24 -5.01 9.64
C MET A 521 -19.04 -6.10 8.91
N ILE A 522 -18.87 -7.36 9.32
CA ILE A 522 -19.47 -8.53 8.68
C ILE A 522 -19.94 -9.57 9.69
N ARG A 523 -20.75 -10.53 9.21
CA ARG A 523 -21.07 -11.80 9.87
C ARG A 523 -20.41 -12.93 9.12
N ALA A 524 -19.96 -13.94 9.86
CA ALA A 524 -19.43 -15.17 9.33
C ALA A 524 -20.31 -16.35 9.76
N LYS A 525 -20.84 -17.10 8.81
CA LYS A 525 -21.56 -18.35 9.05
C LYS A 525 -20.67 -19.51 8.61
N LEU A 526 -20.48 -20.50 9.47
CA LEU A 526 -19.69 -21.68 9.12
C LEU A 526 -20.38 -22.47 8.00
N ARG A 527 -19.63 -22.80 6.96
CA ARG A 527 -20.07 -23.76 5.95
C ARG A 527 -19.89 -25.19 6.49
N GLN A 528 -20.88 -26.03 6.23
CA GLN A 528 -20.92 -27.43 6.66
C GLN A 528 -20.04 -28.32 5.77
#